data_dc6d37b724ca2cb6a9dbfaaed8196394
#
_entry.id   dc6d37b724ca2cb6a9dbfaaed8196394
#
_cell.length_a   1.000
_cell.length_b   1.000
_cell.length_c   1.000
_cell.angle_alpha   90.00
_cell.angle_beta   90.00
_cell.angle_gamma   90.00
#
_symmetry.space_group_name_H-M   'P 1'
#
loop_
_entity.id
_entity.type
_entity.pdbx_description
1 polymer ?
#
loop_
_entity_poly.entity_id
_entity_poly.type
_entity_poly.pdbx_seq_one_letter_code
_entity_poly.pdbx_strand_id
1 'polypeptide(L)'
;MTESTPGVKEWILEQARAARDVRARDEPALTGVRAGETGSQESRLPGDILNYEPFPKQCQFHASPAKYRLFGGAAGPGKSKALLMEAVVQALHHPNVNTLLLRRTFPELEASLLHYFRRDVPRSLYVAFHESKHLVEWTNGSTTRFGYCASEHDVYQYQGAEYLFIGIDELTLFTLRQWQFLTSRNRCAVPGTFPCMAGATNPGNIGHAWVKALWIDKQAAPGMERPEEYNPQDYDFIPARFFDNPIYAADKNYQKTLLALPTNLKRAFFDGDWEVFAGQYFDRFDLGRNTARAEEVEWQPWWPRWISIDWGFEHPAATYWHAQAPATFATGGAREGSFAADGDARGQPSSCVVTYREYVTHRTSPRELAREIIARSLGSERRTAAGRFSAPPGSLPMLDSAREKIAAIYLSPDAFARRTDDASIAEQMGDVFAEAGFPRPTPADDDRIGGWMLMYQMLDAGEWLLTDNCVELIRTLPTLVRDSARIEDVEKMDGDDAADAARYGLISRYAARRSGMARPPLEQRLAERVTSTDPTIRAIQARKAQLEVPKRAQPVPFLRRRRT
;
A
#
# COMPACT_ATOMS: atom_id res chain seq x y z
N MET A 1 -1.49 45.38 15.51
CA MET A 1 -2.74 45.46 14.75
C MET A 1 -2.73 44.26 13.85
N THR A 2 -3.35 43.18 14.25
CA THR A 2 -3.45 41.93 13.50
C THR A 2 -4.69 42.06 12.63
N GLU A 3 -4.49 42.22 11.31
CA GLU A 3 -5.57 42.07 10.34
C GLU A 3 -6.08 40.63 10.42
N SER A 4 -7.31 40.47 10.83
CA SER A 4 -8.00 39.18 10.82
C SER A 4 -8.24 38.80 9.38
N THR A 5 -7.69 37.66 8.99
CA THR A 5 -7.99 37.00 7.70
C THR A 5 -9.51 36.83 7.58
N PRO A 6 -10.18 37.29 6.50
CA PRO A 6 -11.61 37.12 6.34
C PRO A 6 -11.98 35.64 6.42
N GLY A 7 -13.09 35.34 7.12
CA GLY A 7 -13.56 33.98 7.27
C GLY A 7 -13.86 33.34 5.91
N VAL A 8 -13.69 32.02 5.76
CA VAL A 8 -13.93 31.31 4.49
C VAL A 8 -15.35 31.53 3.96
N LYS A 9 -16.32 31.76 4.82
CA LYS A 9 -17.68 32.16 4.44
C LYS A 9 -17.68 33.52 3.71
N GLU A 10 -16.91 34.48 4.22
CA GLU A 10 -16.72 35.81 3.61
C GLU A 10 -15.93 35.69 2.31
N TRP A 11 -14.90 34.85 2.27
CA TRP A 11 -14.13 34.58 1.06
C TRP A 11 -14.99 33.92 -0.02
N ILE A 12 -15.78 32.88 0.28
CA ILE A 12 -16.71 32.25 -0.67
C ILE A 12 -17.75 33.28 -1.17
N LEU A 13 -18.25 34.13 -0.28
CA LEU A 13 -19.18 35.19 -0.63
C LEU A 13 -18.54 36.30 -1.48
N GLU A 14 -17.29 36.64 -1.21
CA GLU A 14 -16.51 37.62 -1.98
C GLU A 14 -16.20 37.10 -3.39
N GLN A 15 -15.83 35.83 -3.52
CA GLN A 15 -15.60 35.16 -4.80
C GLN A 15 -16.87 35.08 -5.64
N ALA A 16 -17.99 34.80 -5.02
CA ALA A 16 -19.28 34.79 -5.69
C ALA A 16 -19.77 36.20 -6.09
N ARG A 17 -19.38 37.26 -5.38
CA ARG A 17 -19.63 38.68 -5.76
C ARG A 17 -18.78 39.06 -6.97
N ALA A 18 -17.49 38.70 -7.00
CA ALA A 18 -16.59 38.96 -8.11
C ALA A 18 -17.08 38.33 -9.43
N ALA A 19 -17.60 37.10 -9.39
CA ALA A 19 -18.21 36.44 -10.53
C ALA A 19 -19.46 37.14 -11.04
N ARG A 20 -20.18 37.85 -10.18
CA ARG A 20 -21.39 38.64 -10.55
C ARG A 20 -21.03 39.95 -11.23
N ASP A 21 -19.98 40.61 -10.75
CA ASP A 21 -19.53 41.92 -11.31
C ASP A 21 -18.95 41.76 -12.71
N VAL A 22 -18.35 40.60 -13.04
CA VAL A 22 -17.91 40.27 -14.39
C VAL A 22 -19.11 40.11 -15.33
N ARG A 23 -20.21 39.50 -14.89
CA ARG A 23 -21.42 39.28 -15.68
C ARG A 23 -22.17 40.60 -15.96
N ALA A 24 -22.19 41.53 -15.02
CA ALA A 24 -22.83 42.83 -15.19
C ALA A 24 -22.12 43.75 -16.19
N ARG A 25 -20.85 43.44 -16.55
CA ARG A 25 -20.07 44.22 -17.54
C ARG A 25 -20.21 43.72 -18.97
N ASP A 26 -20.69 42.49 -19.18
CA ASP A 26 -20.77 41.85 -20.51
C ASP A 26 -22.20 41.73 -21.08
N GLU A 27 -23.24 42.25 -20.40
CA GLU A 27 -24.59 42.30 -20.99
C GLU A 27 -24.75 43.56 -21.86
N PRO A 28 -25.00 43.41 -23.17
CA PRO A 28 -25.40 44.54 -24.00
C PRO A 28 -26.78 45.05 -23.54
N ALA A 29 -26.88 46.34 -23.35
CA ALA A 29 -28.08 47.03 -22.91
C ALA A 29 -29.26 46.74 -23.90
N LEU A 30 -30.16 45.84 -23.54
CA LEU A 30 -31.46 45.68 -24.14
C LEU A 30 -32.40 46.73 -23.55
N THR A 31 -32.50 47.85 -24.23
CA THR A 31 -33.49 48.91 -23.98
C THR A 31 -34.89 48.40 -24.27
N GLY A 32 -35.76 48.53 -23.31
CA GLY A 32 -37.20 48.72 -23.51
C GLY A 32 -38.10 47.55 -23.14
N VAL A 33 -38.53 47.49 -21.84
CA VAL A 33 -39.92 47.16 -21.48
C VAL A 33 -40.24 47.88 -20.17
N ARG A 34 -41.45 48.44 -20.14
CA ARG A 34 -42.01 49.35 -19.14
C ARG A 34 -42.10 48.78 -17.71
N ALA A 35 -41.97 49.68 -16.79
CA ALA A 35 -42.24 49.54 -15.35
C ALA A 35 -43.64 48.98 -15.08
N GLY A 36 -43.73 48.02 -14.17
CA GLY A 36 -44.94 47.50 -13.56
C GLY A 36 -44.58 46.80 -12.26
N GLU A 37 -44.81 47.50 -11.15
CA GLU A 37 -45.04 47.04 -9.78
C GLU A 37 -44.00 46.21 -9.03
N THR A 38 -43.35 46.90 -8.18
CA THR A 38 -42.73 46.69 -6.85
C THR A 38 -43.21 45.43 -6.10
N GLY A 39 -42.44 44.40 -6.19
CA GLY A 39 -42.26 43.45 -5.10
C GLY A 39 -40.78 43.46 -4.75
N SER A 40 -40.44 43.85 -3.53
CA SER A 40 -39.08 43.84 -3.01
C SER A 40 -38.53 42.42 -2.99
N GLN A 41 -37.93 41.99 -4.10
CA GLN A 41 -37.04 40.85 -4.09
C GLN A 41 -35.70 41.30 -3.48
N GLU A 42 -35.55 41.05 -2.18
CA GLU A 42 -34.25 41.03 -1.57
C GLU A 42 -33.32 40.23 -2.47
N SER A 43 -32.30 40.89 -3.03
CA SER A 43 -31.29 40.26 -3.88
C SER A 43 -30.54 39.23 -3.03
N ARG A 44 -30.93 37.97 -3.16
CA ARG A 44 -30.22 36.85 -2.54
C ARG A 44 -28.74 36.89 -2.99
N LEU A 45 -27.84 36.97 -2.02
CA LEU A 45 -26.39 36.92 -2.26
C LEU A 45 -25.98 35.58 -2.90
N PRO A 46 -24.94 35.53 -3.71
CA PRO A 46 -24.46 34.27 -4.36
C PRO A 46 -24.15 33.12 -3.40
N GLY A 47 -23.86 33.39 -2.12
CA GLY A 47 -23.77 32.37 -1.06
C GLY A 47 -25.10 31.67 -0.77
N ASP A 48 -26.23 32.32 -1.12
CA ASP A 48 -27.58 31.76 -1.02
C ASP A 48 -27.92 30.87 -2.24
N ILE A 49 -27.08 30.86 -3.28
CA ILE A 49 -27.28 30.09 -4.50
C ILE A 49 -26.69 28.70 -4.41
N LEU A 50 -25.53 28.54 -3.77
CA LEU A 50 -24.93 27.23 -3.50
C LEU A 50 -25.49 26.67 -2.19
N ASN A 51 -26.15 25.52 -2.25
CA ASN A 51 -26.60 24.80 -1.03
C ASN A 51 -25.40 24.14 -0.33
N TYR A 52 -24.47 24.99 0.11
CA TYR A 52 -23.25 24.56 0.79
C TYR A 52 -22.85 25.54 1.89
N GLU A 53 -22.94 25.07 3.12
CA GLU A 53 -22.40 25.74 4.29
C GLU A 53 -21.27 24.88 4.85
N PRO A 54 -20.00 25.31 4.71
CA PRO A 54 -18.86 24.50 5.13
C PRO A 54 -18.74 24.45 6.64
N PHE A 55 -18.49 23.26 7.18
CA PHE A 55 -18.13 23.06 8.58
C PHE A 55 -16.70 23.57 8.87
N PRO A 56 -16.34 23.80 10.15
CA PRO A 56 -15.04 24.39 10.49
C PRO A 56 -13.82 23.68 9.87
N LYS A 57 -13.83 22.35 9.77
CA LYS A 57 -12.75 21.60 9.12
C LYS A 57 -12.76 21.73 7.60
N GLN A 58 -13.93 21.83 6.98
CA GLN A 58 -14.05 22.14 5.57
C GLN A 58 -13.57 23.57 5.28
N CYS A 59 -13.86 24.53 6.18
CA CYS A 59 -13.30 25.88 6.09
C CYS A 59 -11.76 25.87 6.11
N GLN A 60 -11.14 25.11 7.01
CA GLN A 60 -9.68 24.95 7.04
C GLN A 60 -9.13 24.37 5.74
N PHE A 61 -9.81 23.37 5.16
CA PHE A 61 -9.43 22.77 3.89
C PHE A 61 -9.47 23.78 2.74
N HIS A 62 -10.54 24.59 2.64
CA HIS A 62 -10.67 25.62 1.61
C HIS A 62 -9.68 26.77 1.79
N ALA A 63 -9.31 27.11 3.01
CA ALA A 63 -8.41 28.20 3.31
C ALA A 63 -6.91 27.85 3.17
N SER A 64 -6.58 26.58 3.02
CA SER A 64 -5.18 26.16 2.92
C SER A 64 -4.53 26.66 1.64
N PRO A 65 -3.38 27.38 1.70
CA PRO A 65 -2.66 27.87 0.53
C PRO A 65 -1.73 26.83 -0.10
N ALA A 66 -1.66 25.62 0.45
CA ALA A 66 -0.74 24.61 0.00
C ALA A 66 -1.07 24.11 -1.41
N LYS A 67 -0.03 23.79 -2.17
CA LYS A 67 -0.15 23.23 -3.51
C LYS A 67 -0.85 21.86 -3.50
N TYR A 68 -0.57 21.04 -2.50
CA TYR A 68 -1.11 19.69 -2.33
C TYR A 68 -1.80 19.58 -0.97
N ARG A 69 -3.14 19.51 -0.98
CA ARG A 69 -3.95 19.44 0.24
C ARG A 69 -4.52 18.05 0.43
N LEU A 70 -4.51 17.54 1.66
CA LEU A 70 -5.15 16.28 2.02
C LEU A 70 -6.20 16.54 3.12
N PHE A 71 -7.46 16.31 2.80
CA PHE A 71 -8.53 16.24 3.79
C PHE A 71 -8.74 14.77 4.16
N GLY A 72 -8.05 14.30 5.19
CA GLY A 72 -7.91 12.88 5.50
C GLY A 72 -8.29 12.52 6.93
N GLY A 73 -8.75 11.28 7.14
CA GLY A 73 -9.09 10.77 8.46
C GLY A 73 -10.40 10.00 8.51
N ALA A 74 -11.21 10.21 9.55
CA ALA A 74 -12.42 9.44 9.83
C ALA A 74 -13.46 9.46 8.70
N ALA A 75 -14.41 8.52 8.74
CA ALA A 75 -15.60 8.51 7.88
C ALA A 75 -16.62 9.56 8.37
N GLY A 76 -17.35 10.16 7.43
CA GLY A 76 -18.47 11.04 7.74
C GLY A 76 -18.21 12.56 7.85
N PRO A 77 -16.99 13.12 7.96
CA PRO A 77 -16.77 14.56 8.14
C PRO A 77 -17.08 15.42 6.89
N GLY A 78 -17.54 14.82 5.79
CA GLY A 78 -17.93 15.54 4.58
C GLY A 78 -16.77 15.88 3.64
N LYS A 79 -15.73 15.03 3.61
CA LYS A 79 -14.52 15.21 2.78
C LYS A 79 -14.84 15.32 1.29
N SER A 80 -15.56 14.35 0.73
CA SER A 80 -15.93 14.31 -0.69
C SER A 80 -16.77 15.51 -1.10
N LYS A 81 -17.67 15.99 -0.21
CA LYS A 81 -18.45 17.21 -0.45
C LYS A 81 -17.54 18.44 -0.51
N ALA A 82 -16.60 18.60 0.42
CA ALA A 82 -15.65 19.70 0.40
C ALA A 82 -14.79 19.68 -0.86
N LEU A 83 -14.32 18.50 -1.28
CA LEU A 83 -13.52 18.34 -2.49
C LEU A 83 -14.30 18.76 -3.76
N LEU A 84 -15.57 18.34 -3.86
CA LEU A 84 -16.46 18.77 -4.96
C LEU A 84 -16.63 20.29 -4.96
N MET A 85 -16.95 20.87 -3.79
CA MET A 85 -17.20 22.30 -3.70
C MET A 85 -15.96 23.15 -3.96
N GLU A 86 -14.77 22.65 -3.63
CA GLU A 86 -13.51 23.29 -4.01
C GLU A 86 -13.37 23.37 -5.54
N ALA A 87 -13.63 22.28 -6.28
CA ALA A 87 -13.59 22.29 -7.74
C ALA A 87 -14.61 23.27 -8.33
N VAL A 88 -15.83 23.34 -7.76
CA VAL A 88 -16.89 24.28 -8.18
C VAL A 88 -16.46 25.71 -7.96
N VAL A 89 -15.93 26.03 -6.77
CA VAL A 89 -15.46 27.39 -6.42
C VAL A 89 -14.32 27.83 -7.33
N GLN A 90 -13.32 26.98 -7.56
CA GLN A 90 -12.20 27.27 -8.45
C GLN A 90 -12.67 27.53 -9.90
N ALA A 91 -13.62 26.72 -10.39
CA ALA A 91 -14.18 26.90 -11.73
C ALA A 91 -15.02 28.17 -11.89
N LEU A 92 -15.79 28.56 -10.86
CA LEU A 92 -16.62 29.77 -10.90
C LEU A 92 -15.81 31.06 -10.70
N HIS A 93 -14.74 30.98 -9.89
CA HIS A 93 -13.91 32.13 -9.58
C HIS A 93 -13.00 32.53 -10.75
N HIS A 94 -12.42 31.56 -11.42
CA HIS A 94 -11.50 31.80 -12.53
C HIS A 94 -12.18 31.49 -13.86
N PRO A 95 -12.34 32.48 -14.77
CA PRO A 95 -12.91 32.20 -16.08
C PRO A 95 -11.93 31.44 -16.97
N ASN A 96 -12.49 30.61 -17.86
CA ASN A 96 -11.76 29.85 -18.88
C ASN A 96 -10.71 28.87 -18.30
N VAL A 97 -10.96 28.29 -17.13
CA VAL A 97 -10.12 27.27 -16.50
C VAL A 97 -10.78 25.90 -16.56
N ASN A 98 -9.94 24.88 -16.45
CA ASN A 98 -10.42 23.49 -16.34
C ASN A 98 -10.16 22.95 -14.92
N THR A 99 -11.12 22.24 -14.38
CA THR A 99 -10.97 21.46 -13.15
C THR A 99 -11.25 19.98 -13.40
N LEU A 100 -10.67 19.10 -12.59
CA LEU A 100 -10.81 17.66 -12.71
C LEU A 100 -11.14 17.07 -11.36
N LEU A 101 -12.18 16.24 -11.31
CA LEU A 101 -12.52 15.43 -10.14
C LEU A 101 -12.43 13.96 -10.48
N LEU A 102 -11.71 13.20 -9.67
CA LEU A 102 -11.39 11.80 -9.92
C LEU A 102 -11.89 10.90 -8.78
N ARG A 103 -12.28 9.69 -9.16
CA ARG A 103 -12.47 8.57 -8.27
C ARG A 103 -11.91 7.28 -8.88
N ARG A 104 -11.78 6.20 -8.11
CA ARG A 104 -11.19 4.95 -8.60
C ARG A 104 -11.98 4.37 -9.77
N THR A 105 -13.30 4.27 -9.64
CA THR A 105 -14.19 3.70 -10.68
C THR A 105 -15.31 4.65 -11.02
N PHE A 106 -15.88 4.48 -12.24
CA PHE A 106 -17.01 5.29 -12.69
C PHE A 106 -18.30 5.07 -11.86
N PRO A 107 -18.70 3.84 -11.51
CA PRO A 107 -19.86 3.62 -10.64
C PRO A 107 -19.74 4.32 -9.28
N GLU A 108 -18.54 4.30 -8.67
CA GLU A 108 -18.31 5.02 -7.42
C GLU A 108 -18.39 6.54 -7.58
N LEU A 109 -17.85 7.06 -8.69
CA LEU A 109 -17.94 8.48 -9.05
C LEU A 109 -19.39 8.91 -9.17
N GLU A 110 -20.23 8.12 -9.84
CA GLU A 110 -21.65 8.39 -10.04
C GLU A 110 -22.42 8.36 -8.72
N ALA A 111 -22.16 7.35 -7.89
CA ALA A 111 -22.82 7.19 -6.59
C ALA A 111 -22.43 8.27 -5.55
N SER A 112 -21.32 9.00 -5.76
CA SER A 112 -20.80 10.00 -4.82
C SER A 112 -20.75 11.40 -5.40
N LEU A 113 -19.65 11.77 -6.07
CA LEU A 113 -19.40 13.16 -6.51
C LEU A 113 -20.44 13.65 -7.50
N LEU A 114 -20.87 12.84 -8.46
CA LEU A 114 -21.92 13.21 -9.41
C LEU A 114 -23.30 13.33 -8.74
N HIS A 115 -23.59 12.43 -7.79
CA HIS A 115 -24.81 12.51 -6.99
C HIS A 115 -24.86 13.83 -6.20
N TYR A 116 -23.77 14.19 -5.51
CA TYR A 116 -23.69 15.46 -4.78
C TYR A 116 -23.75 16.66 -5.70
N PHE A 117 -23.08 16.61 -6.85
CA PHE A 117 -23.14 17.67 -7.85
C PHE A 117 -24.58 17.95 -8.31
N ARG A 118 -25.29 16.92 -8.73
CA ARG A 118 -26.70 17.07 -9.20
C ARG A 118 -27.65 17.58 -8.12
N ARG A 119 -27.43 17.23 -6.87
CA ARG A 119 -28.25 17.64 -5.72
C ARG A 119 -27.96 19.07 -5.26
N ASP A 120 -26.69 19.45 -5.21
CA ASP A 120 -26.24 20.62 -4.44
C ASP A 120 -25.80 21.80 -5.30
N VAL A 121 -25.56 21.59 -6.61
CA VAL A 121 -25.13 22.65 -7.54
C VAL A 121 -26.31 23.09 -8.42
N PRO A 122 -26.82 24.32 -8.21
CA PRO A 122 -27.95 24.82 -8.98
C PRO A 122 -27.69 24.89 -10.47
N ARG A 123 -28.72 24.55 -11.26
CA ARG A 123 -28.68 24.55 -12.74
C ARG A 123 -28.34 25.92 -13.31
N SER A 124 -28.66 27.00 -12.62
CA SER A 124 -28.38 28.38 -13.02
C SER A 124 -26.91 28.75 -13.09
N LEU A 125 -26.01 27.94 -12.48
CA LEU A 125 -24.57 28.22 -12.44
C LEU A 125 -23.81 27.67 -13.65
N TYR A 126 -24.38 26.76 -14.42
CA TYR A 126 -23.69 26.14 -15.54
C TYR A 126 -24.56 26.11 -16.81
N VAL A 127 -23.91 26.21 -17.97
CA VAL A 127 -24.55 26.21 -19.29
C VAL A 127 -25.04 24.82 -19.65
N ALA A 128 -24.18 23.82 -19.52
CA ALA A 128 -24.47 22.44 -19.87
C ALA A 128 -23.78 21.44 -18.92
N PHE A 129 -24.43 20.30 -18.72
CA PHE A 129 -23.80 19.10 -18.23
C PHE A 129 -23.89 18.01 -19.30
N HIS A 130 -22.77 17.68 -19.92
CA HIS A 130 -22.65 16.65 -20.95
C HIS A 130 -22.52 15.29 -20.32
N GLU A 131 -23.62 14.57 -20.14
CA GLU A 131 -23.68 13.27 -19.46
C GLU A 131 -22.71 12.24 -20.06
N SER A 132 -22.61 12.16 -21.40
CA SER A 132 -21.72 11.19 -22.06
C SER A 132 -20.23 11.50 -21.92
N LYS A 133 -19.88 12.77 -21.68
CA LYS A 133 -18.49 13.22 -21.47
C LYS A 133 -18.16 13.43 -20.00
N HIS A 134 -19.15 13.37 -19.13
CA HIS A 134 -19.06 13.74 -17.71
C HIS A 134 -18.41 15.10 -17.49
N LEU A 135 -18.84 16.09 -18.29
CA LEU A 135 -18.27 17.42 -18.36
C LEU A 135 -19.32 18.48 -18.07
N VAL A 136 -19.04 19.36 -17.13
CA VAL A 136 -19.83 20.57 -16.84
C VAL A 136 -19.18 21.75 -17.55
N GLU A 137 -20.00 22.55 -18.27
CA GLU A 137 -19.59 23.83 -18.82
C GLU A 137 -20.21 24.95 -17.99
N TRP A 138 -19.35 25.73 -17.34
CA TRP A 138 -19.77 26.85 -16.50
C TRP A 138 -20.09 28.10 -17.33
N THR A 139 -20.89 28.99 -16.75
CA THR A 139 -21.33 30.23 -17.41
C THR A 139 -20.18 31.21 -17.71
N ASN A 140 -19.01 31.04 -17.10
CA ASN A 140 -17.81 31.85 -17.31
C ASN A 140 -16.79 31.25 -18.29
N GLY A 141 -17.17 30.19 -19.03
CA GLY A 141 -16.31 29.49 -19.97
C GLY A 141 -15.39 28.42 -19.34
N SER A 142 -15.41 28.27 -18.03
CA SER A 142 -14.66 27.22 -17.35
C SER A 142 -15.31 25.84 -17.51
N THR A 143 -14.58 24.77 -17.25
CA THR A 143 -15.12 23.42 -17.28
C THR A 143 -14.74 22.61 -16.04
N THR A 144 -15.60 21.66 -15.66
CA THR A 144 -15.29 20.63 -14.65
C THR A 144 -15.52 19.27 -15.26
N ARG A 145 -14.47 18.47 -15.34
CA ARG A 145 -14.52 17.08 -15.79
C ARG A 145 -14.60 16.15 -14.59
N PHE A 146 -15.52 15.19 -14.64
CA PHE A 146 -15.61 14.06 -13.73
C PHE A 146 -14.98 12.84 -14.40
N GLY A 147 -13.97 12.24 -13.79
CA GLY A 147 -13.21 11.15 -14.36
C GLY A 147 -12.86 10.05 -13.37
N TYR A 148 -12.23 9.00 -13.88
CA TYR A 148 -11.82 7.86 -13.07
C TYR A 148 -10.44 7.33 -13.50
N CYS A 149 -9.79 6.53 -12.63
CA CYS A 149 -8.57 5.80 -12.92
C CYS A 149 -8.63 4.43 -12.25
N ALA A 150 -9.24 3.45 -12.92
CA ALA A 150 -9.35 2.08 -12.43
C ALA A 150 -8.02 1.29 -12.55
N SER A 151 -7.21 1.61 -13.55
CA SER A 151 -5.92 1.00 -13.82
C SER A 151 -4.80 2.05 -13.96
N GLU A 152 -3.53 1.60 -13.96
CA GLU A 152 -2.37 2.46 -14.18
C GLU A 152 -2.42 3.18 -15.54
N HIS A 153 -3.02 2.55 -16.57
CA HIS A 153 -3.11 3.13 -17.92
C HIS A 153 -4.15 4.22 -18.02
N ASP A 154 -5.14 4.26 -17.13
CA ASP A 154 -6.25 5.22 -17.23
C ASP A 154 -5.81 6.68 -17.04
N VAL A 155 -4.67 6.92 -16.42
CA VAL A 155 -4.11 8.28 -16.28
C VAL A 155 -3.80 8.92 -17.64
N TYR A 156 -3.48 8.13 -18.66
CA TYR A 156 -3.13 8.63 -19.99
C TYR A 156 -4.32 9.27 -20.73
N GLN A 157 -5.57 8.99 -20.33
CA GLN A 157 -6.74 9.71 -20.87
C GLN A 157 -6.73 11.21 -20.55
N TYR A 158 -5.92 11.64 -19.57
CA TYR A 158 -5.71 13.04 -19.18
C TYR A 158 -4.46 13.65 -19.83
N GLN A 159 -3.75 12.88 -20.66
CA GLN A 159 -2.56 13.36 -21.37
C GLN A 159 -2.94 14.52 -22.31
N GLY A 160 -2.13 15.59 -22.29
CA GLY A 160 -2.38 16.79 -23.10
C GLY A 160 -3.35 17.80 -22.49
N ALA A 161 -4.10 17.44 -21.44
CA ALA A 161 -4.97 18.38 -20.75
C ALA A 161 -4.20 19.21 -19.69
N GLU A 162 -4.79 20.35 -19.34
CA GLU A 162 -4.32 21.25 -18.28
C GLU A 162 -5.45 21.51 -17.30
N TYR A 163 -5.15 21.43 -16.00
CA TYR A 163 -6.14 21.64 -14.96
C TYR A 163 -5.62 22.60 -13.91
N LEU A 164 -6.40 23.62 -13.60
CA LEU A 164 -6.14 24.51 -12.47
C LEU A 164 -6.27 23.75 -11.13
N PHE A 165 -7.30 22.94 -11.02
CA PHE A 165 -7.57 22.14 -9.84
C PHE A 165 -7.78 20.68 -10.22
N ILE A 166 -7.12 19.77 -9.47
CA ILE A 166 -7.36 18.33 -9.56
C ILE A 166 -7.76 17.83 -8.17
N GLY A 167 -8.98 17.35 -8.02
CA GLY A 167 -9.48 16.74 -6.80
C GLY A 167 -9.58 15.22 -6.96
N ILE A 168 -9.01 14.46 -6.02
CA ILE A 168 -9.03 13.00 -6.02
C ILE A 168 -9.76 12.52 -4.78
N ASP A 169 -10.94 11.94 -4.96
CA ASP A 169 -11.72 11.33 -3.89
C ASP A 169 -11.26 9.88 -3.66
N GLU A 170 -11.17 9.48 -2.40
CA GLU A 170 -10.56 8.22 -1.95
C GLU A 170 -9.11 8.06 -2.47
N LEU A 171 -8.27 9.07 -2.21
CA LEU A 171 -6.90 9.14 -2.72
C LEU A 171 -6.07 7.90 -2.40
N THR A 172 -6.30 7.23 -1.27
CA THR A 172 -5.59 6.00 -0.91
C THR A 172 -5.92 4.79 -1.79
N LEU A 173 -6.91 4.88 -2.66
CA LEU A 173 -7.15 3.88 -3.72
C LEU A 173 -6.26 4.06 -4.95
N PHE A 174 -5.49 5.15 -5.03
CA PHE A 174 -4.60 5.46 -6.15
C PHE A 174 -3.16 5.10 -5.79
N THR A 175 -2.38 4.77 -6.83
CA THR A 175 -0.94 4.53 -6.67
C THR A 175 -0.14 5.83 -6.68
N LEU A 176 1.08 5.81 -6.16
CA LEU A 176 2.00 6.94 -6.23
C LEU A 176 2.26 7.36 -7.69
N ARG A 177 2.38 6.40 -8.62
CA ARG A 177 2.61 6.65 -10.05
C ARG A 177 1.45 7.41 -10.68
N GLN A 178 0.20 7.02 -10.37
CA GLN A 178 -0.98 7.76 -10.83
C GLN A 178 -0.97 9.19 -10.31
N TRP A 179 -0.66 9.39 -9.03
CA TRP A 179 -0.53 10.72 -8.43
C TRP A 179 0.55 11.55 -9.14
N GLN A 180 1.77 11.02 -9.31
CA GLN A 180 2.88 11.71 -9.97
C GLN A 180 2.55 12.09 -11.41
N PHE A 181 1.88 11.23 -12.18
CA PHE A 181 1.43 11.57 -13.51
C PHE A 181 0.46 12.75 -13.50
N LEU A 182 -0.53 12.73 -12.60
CA LEU A 182 -1.55 13.79 -12.49
C LEU A 182 -0.95 15.12 -12.03
N THR A 183 0.11 15.13 -11.20
CA THR A 183 0.80 16.38 -10.84
C THR A 183 1.36 17.10 -12.07
N SER A 184 1.81 16.37 -13.08
CA SER A 184 2.28 16.95 -14.35
C SER A 184 1.17 17.59 -15.19
N ARG A 185 -0.10 17.30 -14.90
CA ARG A 185 -1.29 17.89 -15.54
C ARG A 185 -1.84 19.10 -14.79
N ASN A 186 -1.40 19.29 -13.55
CA ASN A 186 -1.82 20.41 -12.71
C ASN A 186 -1.03 21.68 -13.07
N ARG A 187 -1.52 22.35 -14.10
CA ARG A 187 -0.96 23.60 -14.63
C ARG A 187 -2.09 24.43 -15.24
N CYS A 188 -1.93 25.74 -15.26
CA CYS A 188 -2.88 26.68 -15.84
C CYS A 188 -2.12 27.91 -16.35
N ALA A 189 -2.44 28.33 -17.59
CA ALA A 189 -1.83 29.49 -18.21
C ALA A 189 -2.63 30.79 -17.95
N VAL A 190 -3.77 30.73 -17.28
CA VAL A 190 -4.59 31.91 -16.97
C VAL A 190 -3.89 32.76 -15.90
N PRO A 191 -3.62 34.06 -16.16
CA PRO A 191 -2.94 34.92 -15.19
C PRO A 191 -3.70 35.03 -13.85
N GLY A 192 -2.94 35.10 -12.75
CA GLY A 192 -3.51 35.21 -11.41
C GLY A 192 -4.07 33.92 -10.83
N THR A 193 -3.85 32.76 -11.51
CA THR A 193 -4.24 31.45 -11.00
C THR A 193 -3.09 30.74 -10.29
N PHE A 194 -3.42 29.89 -9.34
CA PHE A 194 -2.46 29.03 -8.62
C PHE A 194 -2.89 27.57 -8.77
N PRO A 195 -2.24 26.79 -9.67
CA PRO A 195 -2.56 25.39 -9.84
C PRO A 195 -2.33 24.59 -8.56
N CYS A 196 -3.35 23.86 -8.12
CA CYS A 196 -3.28 23.06 -6.90
C CYS A 196 -4.05 21.74 -7.03
N MET A 197 -3.71 20.78 -6.17
CA MET A 197 -4.38 19.50 -6.10
C MET A 197 -4.85 19.20 -4.68
N ALA A 198 -5.92 18.43 -4.57
CA ALA A 198 -6.42 18.01 -3.28
C ALA A 198 -6.83 16.53 -3.29
N GLY A 199 -6.58 15.84 -2.17
CA GLY A 199 -7.08 14.50 -1.90
C GLY A 199 -8.10 14.50 -0.79
N ALA A 200 -9.11 13.64 -0.89
CA ALA A 200 -10.03 13.31 0.18
C ALA A 200 -9.94 11.80 0.41
N THR A 201 -9.71 11.34 1.65
CA THR A 201 -9.57 9.90 1.89
C THR A 201 -9.67 9.52 3.36
N ASN A 202 -9.82 8.21 3.58
CA ASN A 202 -9.65 7.55 4.86
C ASN A 202 -8.27 6.84 4.90
N PRO A 203 -7.73 6.52 6.09
CA PRO A 203 -6.59 5.62 6.20
C PRO A 203 -6.92 4.23 5.63
N GLY A 204 -5.94 3.56 5.06
CA GLY A 204 -6.09 2.24 4.47
C GLY A 204 -5.82 2.20 2.97
N ASN A 205 -6.07 1.06 2.35
CA ASN A 205 -5.91 0.79 0.93
C ASN A 205 -4.45 0.85 0.42
N ILE A 206 -4.28 0.56 -0.87
CA ILE A 206 -2.97 0.43 -1.54
C ILE A 206 -2.09 1.68 -1.45
N GLY A 207 -2.70 2.85 -1.45
CA GLY A 207 -1.99 4.13 -1.42
C GLY A 207 -1.65 4.64 -0.02
N HIS A 208 -2.03 3.95 1.05
CA HIS A 208 -1.83 4.45 2.41
C HIS A 208 -0.40 4.88 2.71
N ALA A 209 0.57 4.03 2.36
CA ALA A 209 1.97 4.28 2.70
C ALA A 209 2.50 5.57 2.08
N TRP A 210 2.29 5.79 0.79
CA TRP A 210 2.78 6.99 0.11
C TRP A 210 1.99 8.25 0.51
N VAL A 211 0.68 8.13 0.75
CA VAL A 211 -0.14 9.25 1.25
C VAL A 211 0.31 9.64 2.66
N LYS A 212 0.48 8.66 3.56
CA LYS A 212 0.99 8.92 4.92
C LYS A 212 2.35 9.60 4.87
N ALA A 213 3.30 9.08 4.09
CA ALA A 213 4.63 9.66 3.97
C ALA A 213 4.59 11.13 3.54
N LEU A 214 3.87 11.48 2.46
CA LEU A 214 3.89 12.84 1.89
C LEU A 214 3.20 13.87 2.79
N TRP A 215 2.05 13.55 3.38
CA TRP A 215 1.24 14.55 4.12
C TRP A 215 1.36 14.49 5.63
N ILE A 216 1.54 13.31 6.21
CA ILE A 216 1.51 13.11 7.67
C ILE A 216 2.92 13.05 8.23
N ASP A 217 3.75 12.16 7.70
CA ASP A 217 5.14 12.01 8.14
C ASP A 217 6.05 13.13 7.58
N LYS A 218 5.57 13.89 6.58
CA LYS A 218 6.30 15.01 5.94
C LYS A 218 7.66 14.60 5.39
N GLN A 219 7.68 13.47 4.70
CA GLN A 219 8.87 12.91 4.07
C GLN A 219 8.57 12.42 2.65
N ALA A 220 9.61 12.27 1.85
CA ALA A 220 9.47 11.70 0.50
C ALA A 220 8.83 10.31 0.56
N ALA A 221 7.86 10.06 -0.32
CA ALA A 221 7.22 8.76 -0.37
C ALA A 221 8.20 7.71 -0.89
N PRO A 222 8.14 6.48 -0.36
CA PRO A 222 8.90 5.36 -0.90
C PRO A 222 8.50 5.12 -2.36
N GLY A 223 9.50 4.87 -3.22
CA GLY A 223 9.28 4.69 -4.66
C GLY A 223 9.20 5.99 -5.47
N MET A 224 9.42 7.17 -4.87
CA MET A 224 9.63 8.39 -5.63
C MET A 224 10.94 8.31 -6.43
N GLU A 225 10.87 8.62 -7.73
CA GLU A 225 12.06 8.64 -8.60
C GLU A 225 13.07 9.72 -8.18
N ARG A 226 12.57 10.84 -7.63
CA ARG A 226 13.37 12.00 -7.19
C ARG A 226 12.93 12.46 -5.79
N PRO A 227 13.35 11.74 -4.75
CA PRO A 227 12.99 12.09 -3.38
C PRO A 227 13.54 13.44 -2.91
N GLU A 228 14.63 13.93 -3.53
CA GLU A 228 15.24 15.24 -3.28
C GLU A 228 14.37 16.42 -3.73
N GLU A 229 13.43 16.22 -4.64
CA GLU A 229 12.47 17.25 -5.08
C GLU A 229 11.28 17.41 -4.12
N TYR A 230 11.16 16.55 -3.12
CA TYR A 230 10.09 16.64 -2.13
C TYR A 230 10.28 17.88 -1.24
N ASN A 231 9.26 18.74 -1.22
CA ASN A 231 9.21 19.89 -0.33
C ASN A 231 8.02 19.76 0.63
N PRO A 232 8.23 19.53 1.93
CA PRO A 232 7.15 19.33 2.89
C PRO A 232 6.21 20.53 3.04
N GLN A 233 6.63 21.74 2.66
CA GLN A 233 5.80 22.95 2.72
C GLN A 233 4.72 22.98 1.63
N ASP A 234 4.90 22.24 0.54
CA ASP A 234 3.90 22.12 -0.54
C ASP A 234 2.69 21.27 -0.12
N TYR A 235 2.82 20.50 0.95
CA TYR A 235 1.84 19.53 1.40
C TYR A 235 1.18 20.01 2.71
N ASP A 236 -0.15 20.00 2.75
CA ASP A 236 -0.92 20.34 3.95
C ASP A 236 -1.93 19.23 4.28
N PHE A 237 -1.91 18.77 5.52
CA PHE A 237 -2.81 17.76 6.04
C PHE A 237 -3.84 18.36 6.96
N ILE A 238 -5.10 18.26 6.57
CA ILE A 238 -6.25 18.68 7.37
C ILE A 238 -6.88 17.42 7.97
N PRO A 239 -6.62 17.11 9.24
CA PRO A 239 -7.17 15.91 9.88
C PRO A 239 -8.67 16.05 10.09
N ALA A 240 -9.42 15.05 9.63
CA ALA A 240 -10.85 14.95 9.75
C ALA A 240 -11.24 13.86 10.76
N ARG A 241 -12.05 14.23 11.75
CA ARG A 241 -12.59 13.32 12.77
C ARG A 241 -14.09 13.16 12.59
N PHE A 242 -14.65 12.08 13.10
CA PHE A 242 -16.09 11.80 13.03
C PHE A 242 -16.94 12.98 13.54
N PHE A 243 -16.55 13.59 14.67
CA PHE A 243 -17.29 14.67 15.31
C PHE A 243 -17.15 16.05 14.63
N ASP A 244 -16.31 16.16 13.59
CA ASP A 244 -16.18 17.42 12.83
C ASP A 244 -17.38 17.68 11.92
N ASN A 245 -18.27 16.70 11.75
CA ASN A 245 -19.55 16.86 11.08
C ASN A 245 -20.69 16.87 12.11
N PRO A 246 -21.31 18.03 12.38
CA PRO A 246 -22.37 18.15 13.37
C PRO A 246 -23.59 17.27 13.09
N ILE A 247 -23.89 17.00 11.82
CA ILE A 247 -25.02 16.16 11.39
C ILE A 247 -24.81 14.71 11.84
N TYR A 248 -23.65 14.13 11.52
CA TYR A 248 -23.34 12.76 11.91
C TYR A 248 -22.95 12.63 13.38
N ALA A 249 -22.37 13.67 13.97
CA ALA A 249 -22.13 13.71 15.41
C ALA A 249 -23.42 13.61 16.24
N ALA A 250 -24.55 14.10 15.71
CA ALA A 250 -25.87 13.99 16.34
C ALA A 250 -26.55 12.61 16.08
N ASP A 251 -26.09 11.86 15.06
CA ASP A 251 -26.67 10.56 14.71
C ASP A 251 -26.06 9.43 15.56
N LYS A 252 -26.75 9.11 16.67
CA LYS A 252 -26.34 8.03 17.58
C LYS A 252 -26.35 6.64 16.93
N ASN A 253 -27.16 6.42 15.89
CA ASN A 253 -27.25 5.12 15.22
C ASN A 253 -26.02 4.91 14.34
N TYR A 254 -25.63 5.91 13.55
CA TYR A 254 -24.43 5.85 12.74
C TYR A 254 -23.17 5.73 13.61
N GLN A 255 -23.11 6.47 14.72
CA GLN A 255 -22.05 6.34 15.70
C GLN A 255 -21.93 4.91 16.25
N LYS A 256 -23.05 4.28 16.65
CA LYS A 256 -23.05 2.88 17.12
C LYS A 256 -22.57 1.92 16.05
N THR A 257 -22.95 2.12 14.80
CA THR A 257 -22.50 1.29 13.67
C THR A 257 -20.99 1.35 13.52
N LEU A 258 -20.39 2.54 13.55
CA LEU A 258 -18.93 2.69 13.46
C LEU A 258 -18.20 2.11 14.68
N LEU A 259 -18.75 2.26 15.87
CA LEU A 259 -18.19 1.69 17.11
C LEU A 259 -18.26 0.16 17.15
N ALA A 260 -19.20 -0.46 16.43
CA ALA A 260 -19.35 -1.90 16.33
C ALA A 260 -18.39 -2.55 15.30
N LEU A 261 -17.66 -1.76 14.53
CA LEU A 261 -16.66 -2.27 13.59
C LEU A 261 -15.51 -2.99 14.33
N PRO A 262 -14.83 -3.94 13.68
CA PRO A 262 -13.58 -4.50 14.17
C PRO A 262 -12.59 -3.41 14.58
N THR A 263 -11.75 -3.67 15.57
CA THR A 263 -10.88 -2.65 16.22
C THR A 263 -10.09 -1.82 15.22
N ASN A 264 -9.50 -2.45 14.19
CA ASN A 264 -8.70 -1.74 13.19
C ASN A 264 -9.57 -0.85 12.29
N LEU A 265 -10.74 -1.34 11.85
CA LEU A 265 -11.70 -0.53 11.08
C LEU A 265 -12.26 0.63 11.89
N LYS A 266 -12.54 0.42 13.18
CA LYS A 266 -12.97 1.48 14.09
C LYS A 266 -11.88 2.55 14.21
N ARG A 267 -10.62 2.19 14.46
CA ARG A 267 -9.50 3.14 14.53
C ARG A 267 -9.35 3.93 13.23
N ALA A 268 -9.42 3.25 12.06
CA ALA A 268 -9.31 3.91 10.76
C ALA A 268 -10.52 4.82 10.46
N PHE A 269 -11.75 4.35 10.65
CA PHE A 269 -12.95 5.06 10.17
C PHE A 269 -13.63 5.94 11.23
N PHE A 270 -13.46 5.65 12.50
CA PHE A 270 -14.02 6.48 13.57
C PHE A 270 -12.99 7.46 14.14
N ASP A 271 -11.79 6.97 14.46
CA ASP A 271 -10.74 7.80 15.05
C ASP A 271 -9.92 8.56 13.98
N GLY A 272 -9.94 8.07 12.71
CA GLY A 272 -9.12 8.60 11.62
C GLY A 272 -7.64 8.33 11.79
N ASP A 273 -7.31 7.22 12.44
CA ASP A 273 -5.95 6.84 12.82
C ASP A 273 -5.17 6.31 11.62
N TRP A 274 -4.09 7.00 11.27
CA TRP A 274 -3.20 6.64 10.17
C TRP A 274 -2.15 5.60 10.54
N GLU A 275 -2.09 5.17 11.77
CA GLU A 275 -1.23 4.04 12.19
C GLU A 275 -1.94 2.68 12.05
N VAL A 276 -3.19 2.67 11.56
CA VAL A 276 -4.01 1.47 11.40
C VAL A 276 -4.49 1.29 9.96
N PHE A 277 -4.49 0.04 9.50
CA PHE A 277 -4.94 -0.34 8.18
C PHE A 277 -6.27 -1.09 8.17
N ALA A 278 -7.25 -0.59 7.46
CA ALA A 278 -8.47 -1.33 7.15
C ALA A 278 -8.19 -2.40 6.08
N GLY A 279 -8.47 -3.68 6.39
CA GLY A 279 -8.21 -4.79 5.46
C GLY A 279 -6.76 -5.28 5.42
N GLN A 280 -5.91 -4.80 6.30
CA GLN A 280 -4.54 -5.27 6.45
C GLN A 280 -4.48 -6.80 6.58
N TYR A 281 -3.58 -7.43 5.82
CA TYR A 281 -3.37 -8.87 5.95
C TYR A 281 -2.62 -9.20 7.24
N PHE A 282 -1.54 -8.48 7.53
CA PHE A 282 -0.71 -8.64 8.73
C PHE A 282 -1.13 -7.67 9.84
N ASP A 283 -2.37 -7.73 10.28
CA ASP A 283 -2.95 -6.87 11.32
C ASP A 283 -2.34 -7.11 12.73
N ARG A 284 -1.55 -8.18 12.89
CA ARG A 284 -0.79 -8.51 14.11
C ARG A 284 0.65 -8.01 14.09
N PHE A 285 1.10 -7.44 12.96
CA PHE A 285 2.42 -6.85 12.90
C PHE A 285 2.50 -5.60 13.77
N ASP A 286 3.44 -5.60 14.71
CA ASP A 286 3.70 -4.51 15.63
C ASP A 286 5.21 -4.23 15.70
N LEU A 287 5.60 -2.97 15.45
CA LEU A 287 7.01 -2.58 15.42
C LEU A 287 7.73 -2.88 16.75
N GLY A 288 7.05 -2.63 17.89
CA GLY A 288 7.62 -2.90 19.19
C GLY A 288 7.82 -4.39 19.49
N ARG A 289 7.04 -5.27 18.87
CA ARG A 289 7.04 -6.71 19.10
C ARG A 289 7.83 -7.49 18.07
N ASN A 290 7.68 -7.11 16.79
CA ASN A 290 8.22 -7.89 15.67
C ASN A 290 9.51 -7.31 15.10
N THR A 291 10.04 -6.21 15.66
CA THR A 291 11.33 -5.67 15.24
C THR A 291 12.34 -5.61 16.39
N ALA A 292 13.62 -5.69 16.05
CA ALA A 292 14.75 -5.56 16.97
C ALA A 292 15.82 -4.68 16.34
N ARG A 293 16.61 -3.98 17.14
CA ARG A 293 17.80 -3.29 16.62
C ARG A 293 18.85 -4.31 16.22
N ALA A 294 19.41 -4.15 15.04
CA ALA A 294 20.40 -5.08 14.51
C ALA A 294 21.65 -5.20 15.41
N GLU A 295 22.02 -4.11 16.07
CA GLU A 295 23.14 -4.02 17.02
C GLU A 295 22.87 -4.67 18.39
N GLU A 296 21.59 -4.87 18.75
CA GLU A 296 21.18 -5.54 19.99
C GLU A 296 21.12 -7.06 19.84
N VAL A 297 21.26 -7.58 18.62
CA VAL A 297 21.23 -9.01 18.34
C VAL A 297 22.61 -9.63 18.56
N GLU A 298 22.72 -10.50 19.55
CA GLU A 298 23.94 -11.28 19.78
C GLU A 298 24.05 -12.44 18.77
N TRP A 299 24.63 -12.15 17.61
CA TRP A 299 24.76 -13.09 16.51
C TRP A 299 25.66 -14.28 16.87
N GLN A 300 25.14 -15.49 16.67
CA GLN A 300 25.92 -16.69 16.93
C GLN A 300 26.37 -17.32 15.60
N PRO A 301 27.66 -17.75 15.46
CA PRO A 301 28.18 -18.29 14.20
C PRO A 301 27.53 -19.62 13.79
N TRP A 302 26.96 -20.37 14.73
CA TRP A 302 26.33 -21.67 14.49
C TRP A 302 24.84 -21.57 14.13
N TRP A 303 24.22 -20.38 14.15
CA TRP A 303 22.84 -20.25 13.70
C TRP A 303 22.74 -20.58 12.23
N PRO A 304 21.86 -21.52 11.83
CA PRO A 304 21.61 -21.81 10.43
C PRO A 304 21.12 -20.55 9.72
N ARG A 305 21.77 -20.21 8.58
CA ARG A 305 21.45 -19.02 7.78
C ARG A 305 21.09 -19.42 6.37
N TRP A 306 20.17 -18.70 5.77
CA TRP A 306 19.77 -18.88 4.39
C TRP A 306 19.40 -17.54 3.76
N ILE A 307 19.30 -17.52 2.43
CA ILE A 307 18.95 -16.35 1.65
C ILE A 307 17.69 -16.68 0.86
N SER A 308 16.79 -15.70 0.72
CA SER A 308 15.67 -15.75 -0.20
C SER A 308 15.72 -14.58 -1.16
N ILE A 309 15.33 -14.84 -2.41
CA ILE A 309 15.41 -13.89 -3.51
C ILE A 309 14.11 -13.97 -4.30
N ASP A 310 13.45 -12.83 -4.44
CA ASP A 310 12.46 -12.63 -5.48
C ASP A 310 13.12 -11.83 -6.61
N TRP A 311 13.17 -12.45 -7.81
CA TRP A 311 13.86 -11.87 -8.94
C TRP A 311 12.93 -10.97 -9.76
N GLY A 312 13.34 -9.72 -9.96
CA GLY A 312 12.72 -8.77 -10.91
C GLY A 312 13.78 -8.01 -11.69
N PHE A 313 13.45 -7.55 -12.89
CA PHE A 313 14.28 -6.62 -13.67
C PHE A 313 13.61 -5.26 -13.78
N GLU A 314 12.41 -5.18 -14.32
CA GLU A 314 11.58 -3.96 -14.32
C GLU A 314 10.90 -3.76 -12.96
N HIS A 315 10.46 -4.85 -12.31
CA HIS A 315 10.09 -4.87 -10.89
C HIS A 315 11.34 -4.98 -10.03
N PRO A 316 11.27 -4.58 -8.74
CA PRO A 316 12.38 -4.72 -7.82
C PRO A 316 12.82 -6.18 -7.68
N ALA A 317 14.14 -6.42 -7.62
CA ALA A 317 14.67 -7.67 -7.11
C ALA A 317 14.90 -7.50 -5.61
N ALA A 318 14.22 -8.30 -4.79
CA ALA A 318 14.31 -8.26 -3.33
C ALA A 318 15.07 -9.47 -2.79
N THR A 319 16.01 -9.25 -1.88
CA THR A 319 16.84 -10.28 -1.27
C THR A 319 16.87 -10.11 0.25
N TYR A 320 16.62 -11.21 0.96
CA TYR A 320 16.64 -11.25 2.42
C TYR A 320 17.56 -12.34 2.96
N TRP A 321 18.25 -12.01 4.06
CA TRP A 321 19.05 -12.96 4.84
C TRP A 321 18.32 -13.30 6.12
N HIS A 322 18.19 -14.58 6.38
CA HIS A 322 17.50 -15.11 7.52
C HIS A 322 18.44 -15.96 8.38
N ALA A 323 18.24 -15.92 9.69
CA ALA A 323 18.92 -16.78 10.64
C ALA A 323 17.89 -17.45 11.57
N GLN A 324 18.19 -18.68 11.98
CA GLN A 324 17.37 -19.38 12.96
C GLN A 324 18.01 -19.29 14.33
N ALA A 325 17.40 -18.46 15.20
CA ALA A 325 17.77 -18.30 16.59
C ALA A 325 17.00 -19.29 17.50
N PRO A 326 17.52 -19.63 18.70
CA PRO A 326 16.74 -20.30 19.74
C PRO A 326 15.57 -19.44 20.20
N ALA A 327 14.50 -20.04 20.71
CA ALA A 327 13.33 -19.32 21.24
C ALA A 327 13.66 -18.37 22.39
N THR A 328 14.64 -18.71 23.18
CA THR A 328 15.14 -17.86 24.28
C THR A 328 15.66 -16.51 23.82
N PHE A 329 15.95 -16.36 22.52
CA PHE A 329 16.38 -15.09 21.94
C PHE A 329 15.21 -14.09 21.86
N ALA A 330 13.99 -14.52 21.53
CA ALA A 330 12.80 -13.67 21.46
C ALA A 330 12.37 -13.13 22.85
N THR A 331 12.84 -13.77 23.93
CA THR A 331 12.52 -13.41 25.32
C THR A 331 13.63 -12.63 26.02
N GLY A 332 14.65 -12.15 25.28
CA GLY A 332 15.82 -11.44 25.80
C GLY A 332 15.50 -10.36 26.83
N GLY A 333 15.83 -10.61 28.02
CA GLY A 333 16.15 -9.92 29.28
C GLY A 333 15.51 -8.63 29.70
N ALA A 334 14.58 -7.99 28.93
CA ALA A 334 14.07 -6.68 29.25
C ALA A 334 12.58 -6.43 28.90
N ARG A 335 11.81 -7.48 28.60
CA ARG A 335 10.35 -7.33 28.38
C ARG A 335 9.60 -8.22 29.38
N GLU A 336 9.39 -7.70 30.58
CA GLU A 336 8.37 -8.18 31.51
C GLU A 336 7.00 -7.98 30.85
N GLY A 337 6.39 -9.04 30.38
CA GLY A 337 5.02 -9.04 29.86
C GLY A 337 4.81 -10.05 28.75
N SER A 338 4.47 -11.26 29.16
CA SER A 338 3.75 -12.27 28.38
C SER A 338 4.45 -12.91 27.18
N PHE A 339 5.35 -13.84 27.41
CA PHE A 339 5.40 -15.07 26.62
C PHE A 339 5.73 -16.22 27.57
N ALA A 340 4.69 -16.90 28.06
CA ALA A 340 4.85 -18.19 28.69
C ALA A 340 5.49 -19.12 27.67
N ALA A 341 6.59 -19.76 28.05
CA ALA A 341 7.18 -20.86 27.32
C ALA A 341 6.24 -22.07 27.36
N ASP A 342 5.19 -22.02 26.59
CA ASP A 342 4.48 -23.22 26.17
C ASP A 342 5.28 -23.77 24.99
N GLY A 343 6.25 -24.63 25.32
CA GLY A 343 6.84 -25.54 24.35
C GLY A 343 5.69 -26.27 23.65
N ASP A 344 5.90 -26.60 22.34
CA ASP A 344 4.92 -27.42 21.65
C ASP A 344 4.61 -28.65 22.50
N ALA A 345 3.46 -29.31 22.28
CA ALA A 345 3.02 -30.51 23.01
C ALA A 345 4.04 -31.68 23.01
N ARG A 346 5.25 -31.46 22.49
CA ARG A 346 6.39 -32.38 22.37
C ARG A 346 7.65 -31.92 23.12
N GLY A 347 7.62 -30.79 23.86
CA GLY A 347 8.74 -30.31 24.68
C GLY A 347 9.98 -29.85 23.88
N GLN A 348 9.84 -29.53 22.58
CA GLN A 348 10.93 -28.95 21.79
C GLN A 348 10.95 -27.43 21.97
N PRO A 349 12.11 -26.80 22.20
CA PRO A 349 12.18 -25.35 22.27
C PRO A 349 11.73 -24.76 20.92
N SER A 350 10.72 -23.90 20.96
CA SER A 350 10.31 -23.09 19.82
C SER A 350 11.52 -22.31 19.32
N SER A 351 11.68 -22.18 18.00
CA SER A 351 12.82 -21.46 17.41
C SER A 351 12.29 -20.21 16.71
N CYS A 352 12.97 -19.10 16.92
CA CYS A 352 12.65 -17.82 16.26
C CYS A 352 13.46 -17.68 14.95
N VAL A 353 12.84 -17.14 13.91
CA VAL A 353 13.54 -16.71 12.69
C VAL A 353 13.82 -15.22 12.80
N VAL A 354 15.04 -14.81 12.54
CA VAL A 354 15.44 -13.42 12.46
C VAL A 354 15.81 -13.09 11.01
N THR A 355 15.06 -12.19 10.38
CA THR A 355 15.44 -11.62 9.09
C THR A 355 16.30 -10.39 9.37
N TYR A 356 17.59 -10.45 8.99
CA TYR A 356 18.58 -9.54 9.53
C TYR A 356 19.31 -8.66 8.51
N ARG A 357 19.08 -8.88 7.23
CA ARG A 357 19.65 -8.05 6.17
C ARG A 357 18.71 -8.03 4.98
N GLU A 358 18.68 -6.88 4.32
CA GLU A 358 17.86 -6.60 3.16
C GLU A 358 18.73 -6.05 2.03
N TYR A 359 18.41 -6.42 0.81
CA TYR A 359 18.92 -5.78 -0.39
C TYR A 359 17.84 -5.75 -1.48
N VAL A 360 17.36 -4.57 -1.79
CA VAL A 360 16.37 -4.33 -2.85
C VAL A 360 17.02 -3.50 -3.93
N THR A 361 16.86 -3.89 -5.19
CA THR A 361 17.50 -3.23 -6.34
C THR A 361 16.61 -3.30 -7.57
N HIS A 362 16.85 -2.43 -8.54
CA HIS A 362 16.15 -2.38 -9.82
C HIS A 362 17.14 -2.53 -10.97
N ARG A 363 16.70 -3.08 -12.10
CA ARG A 363 17.45 -3.14 -13.37
C ARG A 363 18.86 -3.72 -13.24
N THR A 364 19.04 -4.66 -12.31
CA THR A 364 20.31 -5.31 -12.04
C THR A 364 20.33 -6.66 -12.74
N SER A 365 21.43 -6.99 -13.45
CA SER A 365 21.55 -8.29 -14.12
C SER A 365 21.65 -9.44 -13.11
N PRO A 366 21.27 -10.70 -13.47
CA PRO A 366 21.34 -11.84 -12.56
C PRO A 366 22.75 -12.07 -11.98
N ARG A 367 23.76 -11.94 -12.80
CA ARG A 367 25.16 -12.13 -12.39
C ARG A 367 25.64 -11.02 -11.45
N GLU A 368 25.20 -9.80 -11.69
CA GLU A 368 25.53 -8.63 -10.84
C GLU A 368 24.83 -8.74 -9.48
N LEU A 369 23.55 -9.08 -9.46
CA LEU A 369 22.80 -9.33 -8.24
C LEU A 369 23.48 -10.41 -7.38
N ALA A 370 23.91 -11.53 -8.00
CA ALA A 370 24.61 -12.58 -7.28
C ALA A 370 25.94 -12.08 -6.68
N ARG A 371 26.72 -11.25 -7.38
CA ARG A 371 27.96 -10.66 -6.87
C ARG A 371 27.69 -9.73 -5.68
N GLU A 372 26.66 -8.91 -5.76
CA GLU A 372 26.24 -8.02 -4.68
C GLU A 372 25.80 -8.78 -3.43
N ILE A 373 25.05 -9.87 -3.60
CA ILE A 373 24.65 -10.76 -2.51
C ILE A 373 25.88 -11.39 -1.83
N ILE A 374 26.83 -11.88 -2.63
CA ILE A 374 28.09 -12.44 -2.14
C ILE A 374 28.88 -11.37 -1.35
N ALA A 375 29.04 -10.17 -1.92
CA ALA A 375 29.78 -9.09 -1.27
C ALA A 375 29.20 -8.74 0.11
N ARG A 376 27.85 -8.67 0.21
CA ARG A 376 27.15 -8.40 1.47
C ARG A 376 27.22 -9.55 2.48
N SER A 377 27.44 -10.78 2.00
CA SER A 377 27.56 -11.97 2.86
C SER A 377 28.98 -12.24 3.36
N LEU A 378 30.01 -11.64 2.75
CA LEU A 378 31.41 -11.86 3.09
C LEU A 378 31.98 -10.85 4.11
N GLY A 379 31.24 -9.76 4.41
CA GLY A 379 31.74 -8.69 5.29
C GLY A 379 32.90 -7.87 4.69
N SER A 380 33.27 -6.77 5.34
CA SER A 380 34.14 -5.72 4.79
C SER A 380 35.64 -6.08 4.69
N GLU A 381 36.10 -7.27 5.00
CA GLU A 381 37.54 -7.55 5.15
C GLU A 381 38.19 -8.44 4.07
N ARG A 382 37.57 -8.73 2.96
CA ARG A 382 38.33 -9.32 1.84
C ARG A 382 38.59 -8.33 0.72
N ARG A 383 39.79 -7.74 0.77
CA ARG A 383 40.48 -7.24 -0.43
C ARG A 383 40.67 -8.43 -1.37
N THR A 384 39.85 -8.52 -2.42
CA THR A 384 40.23 -9.33 -3.57
C THR A 384 41.29 -8.56 -4.36
N ALA A 385 42.18 -9.29 -5.04
CA ALA A 385 43.24 -8.75 -5.88
C ALA A 385 42.78 -7.81 -7.02
N ALA A 386 41.48 -7.53 -7.12
CA ALA A 386 40.84 -6.74 -8.18
C ALA A 386 40.10 -5.47 -7.71
N GLY A 387 40.32 -4.95 -6.52
CA GLY A 387 39.77 -3.62 -6.20
C GLY A 387 39.08 -3.51 -4.83
N ARG A 388 39.18 -2.30 -4.25
CA ARG A 388 38.54 -1.92 -2.98
C ARG A 388 37.02 -1.88 -3.14
N PHE A 389 36.29 -2.78 -2.49
CA PHE A 389 34.88 -2.58 -2.21
C PHE A 389 34.75 -2.00 -0.80
N SER A 390 34.27 -0.77 -0.67
CA SER A 390 33.78 -0.24 0.58
C SER A 390 32.43 -0.87 0.89
N ALA A 391 32.22 -1.34 2.13
CA ALA A 391 30.92 -1.82 2.57
C ALA A 391 29.87 -0.72 2.39
N PRO A 392 28.68 -1.04 1.84
CA PRO A 392 27.59 -0.08 1.73
C PRO A 392 27.17 0.44 3.12
N PRO A 393 26.62 1.67 3.21
CA PRO A 393 26.00 2.17 4.44
C PRO A 393 24.93 1.19 4.93
N GLY A 394 24.95 0.84 6.21
CA GLY A 394 24.02 -0.14 6.82
C GLY A 394 24.52 -1.57 6.90
N SER A 395 25.75 -1.86 6.48
CA SER A 395 26.41 -3.15 6.78
C SER A 395 26.63 -3.28 8.29
N LEU A 396 26.05 -4.33 8.88
CA LEU A 396 26.29 -4.64 10.30
C LEU A 396 27.79 -4.84 10.58
N PRO A 397 28.30 -4.42 11.76
CA PRO A 397 29.61 -4.82 12.20
C PRO A 397 29.62 -6.36 12.31
N MET A 398 30.40 -6.99 11.44
CA MET A 398 30.60 -8.43 11.49
C MET A 398 31.38 -8.79 12.74
N LEU A 399 30.87 -9.76 13.50
CA LEU A 399 31.67 -10.52 14.44
C LEU A 399 32.86 -11.14 13.70
N ASP A 400 34.06 -10.74 14.10
CA ASP A 400 35.38 -11.29 13.73
C ASP A 400 35.43 -12.22 12.50
N SER A 401 36.04 -11.73 11.42
CA SER A 401 36.75 -12.47 10.35
C SER A 401 36.16 -13.78 9.78
N ALA A 402 35.00 -14.25 10.20
CA ALA A 402 34.41 -15.48 9.73
C ALA A 402 33.33 -15.24 8.66
N ARG A 403 33.56 -15.82 7.49
CA ARG A 403 32.56 -15.91 6.40
C ARG A 403 31.23 -16.46 6.92
N GLU A 404 30.12 -15.77 6.64
CA GLU A 404 28.79 -16.29 6.94
C GLU A 404 28.56 -17.64 6.22
N LYS A 405 28.22 -18.66 6.96
CA LYS A 405 27.89 -19.97 6.41
C LYS A 405 26.43 -19.99 5.96
N ILE A 406 26.19 -19.70 4.69
CA ILE A 406 24.85 -19.80 4.08
C ILE A 406 24.57 -21.25 3.74
N ALA A 407 23.51 -21.81 4.32
CA ALA A 407 23.11 -23.20 4.14
C ALA A 407 22.26 -23.44 2.89
N ALA A 408 21.49 -22.44 2.45
CA ALA A 408 20.61 -22.54 1.29
C ALA A 408 20.34 -21.14 0.68
N ILE A 409 20.03 -21.11 -0.61
CA ILE A 409 19.54 -19.94 -1.32
C ILE A 409 18.24 -20.37 -2.02
N TYR A 410 17.14 -19.72 -1.67
CA TYR A 410 15.83 -19.92 -2.30
C TYR A 410 15.56 -18.78 -3.27
N LEU A 411 15.23 -19.10 -4.51
CA LEU A 411 14.99 -18.13 -5.58
C LEU A 411 13.59 -18.32 -6.13
N SER A 412 12.91 -17.24 -6.50
CA SER A 412 11.59 -17.27 -7.11
C SER A 412 11.52 -18.33 -8.25
N PRO A 413 10.45 -19.16 -8.28
CA PRO A 413 10.38 -20.32 -9.19
C PRO A 413 10.45 -19.96 -10.67
N ASP A 414 9.94 -18.80 -11.07
CA ASP A 414 9.94 -18.28 -12.44
C ASP A 414 11.36 -18.04 -12.99
N ALA A 415 12.34 -17.75 -12.11
CA ALA A 415 13.74 -17.57 -12.48
C ALA A 415 14.40 -18.85 -13.02
N PHE A 416 13.78 -20.03 -12.84
CA PHE A 416 14.25 -21.32 -13.37
C PHE A 416 13.72 -21.63 -14.76
N ALA A 417 12.74 -20.86 -15.25
CA ALA A 417 12.18 -21.03 -16.58
C ALA A 417 13.21 -20.63 -17.66
N ARG A 418 13.42 -21.50 -18.66
CA ARG A 418 14.19 -21.18 -19.85
C ARG A 418 13.28 -20.55 -20.89
N ARG A 419 13.59 -19.34 -21.32
CA ARG A 419 12.82 -18.61 -22.35
C ARG A 419 13.33 -18.82 -23.76
N THR A 420 14.60 -19.25 -23.91
CA THR A 420 15.32 -19.53 -25.17
C THR A 420 16.40 -20.58 -24.92
N ASP A 421 17.32 -20.80 -25.86
CA ASP A 421 18.51 -21.66 -25.68
C ASP A 421 19.53 -21.10 -24.68
N ASP A 422 19.30 -19.90 -24.15
CA ASP A 422 20.14 -19.25 -23.14
C ASP A 422 19.96 -19.85 -21.75
N ALA A 423 20.99 -19.68 -20.91
CA ALA A 423 20.96 -20.10 -19.52
C ALA A 423 19.85 -19.36 -18.74
N SER A 424 19.07 -20.08 -17.92
CA SER A 424 18.08 -19.50 -17.05
C SER A 424 18.71 -18.49 -16.07
N ILE A 425 17.89 -17.61 -15.48
CA ILE A 425 18.32 -16.65 -14.45
C ILE A 425 18.99 -17.41 -13.29
N ALA A 426 18.37 -18.51 -12.86
CA ALA A 426 18.88 -19.35 -11.79
C ALA A 426 20.24 -20.00 -12.11
N GLU A 427 20.46 -20.42 -13.36
CA GLU A 427 21.75 -20.96 -13.82
C GLU A 427 22.81 -19.86 -13.82
N GLN A 428 22.52 -18.65 -14.33
CA GLN A 428 23.45 -17.53 -14.37
C GLN A 428 23.88 -17.08 -12.97
N MET A 429 22.95 -17.00 -12.02
CA MET A 429 23.24 -16.69 -10.62
C MET A 429 23.99 -17.82 -9.94
N GLY A 430 23.56 -19.08 -10.22
CA GLY A 430 24.13 -20.29 -9.64
C GLY A 430 25.61 -20.48 -9.96
N ASP A 431 26.06 -20.10 -11.14
CA ASP A 431 27.47 -20.18 -11.53
C ASP A 431 28.30 -19.19 -10.69
N VAL A 432 27.84 -17.95 -10.54
CA VAL A 432 28.51 -16.91 -9.73
C VAL A 432 28.56 -17.32 -8.25
N PHE A 433 27.48 -17.87 -7.70
CA PHE A 433 27.44 -18.37 -6.32
C PHE A 433 28.41 -19.55 -6.12
N ALA A 434 28.42 -20.50 -7.06
CA ALA A 434 29.29 -21.68 -6.97
C ALA A 434 30.78 -21.32 -7.03
N GLU A 435 31.17 -20.39 -7.93
CA GLU A 435 32.53 -19.86 -8.02
C GLU A 435 33.01 -19.25 -6.70
N ALA A 436 32.11 -18.57 -5.97
CA ALA A 436 32.41 -18.01 -4.64
C ALA A 436 32.26 -19.03 -3.51
N GLY A 437 31.90 -20.30 -3.79
CA GLY A 437 31.68 -21.36 -2.81
C GLY A 437 30.43 -21.18 -1.95
N PHE A 438 29.41 -20.54 -2.50
CA PHE A 438 28.04 -20.51 -1.97
C PHE A 438 27.20 -21.64 -2.56
N PRO A 439 26.10 -22.05 -1.90
CA PRO A 439 25.18 -23.01 -2.49
C PRO A 439 24.54 -22.46 -3.76
N ARG A 440 24.27 -23.34 -4.73
CA ARG A 440 23.46 -22.96 -5.89
C ARG A 440 22.01 -22.67 -5.44
N PRO A 441 21.31 -21.70 -6.07
CA PRO A 441 19.92 -21.44 -5.79
C PRO A 441 19.05 -22.66 -6.06
N THR A 442 18.05 -22.86 -5.22
CA THR A 442 16.98 -23.86 -5.39
C THR A 442 15.65 -23.14 -5.53
N PRO A 443 14.68 -23.72 -6.30
CA PRO A 443 13.36 -23.12 -6.40
C PRO A 443 12.74 -22.97 -5.02
N ALA A 444 12.20 -21.79 -4.74
CA ALA A 444 11.41 -21.56 -3.55
C ALA A 444 10.08 -22.36 -3.62
N ASP A 445 9.51 -22.65 -2.47
CA ASP A 445 8.14 -23.13 -2.39
C ASP A 445 7.20 -21.99 -2.77
N ASP A 446 6.33 -22.22 -3.76
CA ASP A 446 5.42 -21.23 -4.33
C ASP A 446 3.99 -21.29 -3.75
N ASP A 447 3.76 -22.10 -2.72
CA ASP A 447 2.48 -22.09 -2.00
C ASP A 447 2.24 -20.69 -1.40
N ARG A 448 1.59 -19.83 -2.20
CA ARG A 448 1.35 -18.42 -1.86
C ARG A 448 0.47 -18.28 -0.63
N ILE A 449 -0.67 -18.96 -0.61
CA ILE A 449 -1.63 -18.87 0.51
C ILE A 449 -1.04 -19.47 1.79
N GLY A 450 -0.45 -20.66 1.70
CA GLY A 450 0.23 -21.28 2.83
C GLY A 450 1.39 -20.45 3.36
N GLY A 451 2.13 -19.76 2.47
CA GLY A 451 3.21 -18.86 2.84
C GLY A 451 2.74 -17.62 3.59
N TRP A 452 1.69 -16.95 3.11
CA TRP A 452 1.10 -15.81 3.81
C TRP A 452 0.55 -16.19 5.20
N MET A 453 -0.15 -17.32 5.28
CA MET A 453 -0.65 -17.83 6.55
C MET A 453 0.48 -18.16 7.53
N LEU A 454 1.58 -18.76 7.04
CA LEU A 454 2.76 -19.04 7.86
C LEU A 454 3.36 -17.75 8.42
N MET A 455 3.57 -16.73 7.57
CA MET A 455 4.09 -15.43 8.00
C MET A 455 3.20 -14.78 9.05
N TYR A 456 1.87 -14.80 8.84
CA TYR A 456 0.90 -14.30 9.80
C TYR A 456 1.02 -14.99 11.16
N GLN A 457 1.05 -16.33 11.16
CA GLN A 457 1.17 -17.13 12.39
C GLN A 457 2.49 -16.86 13.12
N MET A 458 3.61 -16.74 12.39
CA MET A 458 4.91 -16.46 12.97
C MET A 458 4.99 -15.05 13.57
N LEU A 459 4.37 -14.04 12.95
CA LEU A 459 4.26 -12.69 13.50
C LEU A 459 3.40 -12.66 14.76
N ASP A 460 2.24 -13.33 14.74
CA ASP A 460 1.32 -13.40 15.88
C ASP A 460 1.95 -14.17 17.06
N ALA A 461 2.70 -15.24 16.79
CA ALA A 461 3.42 -15.99 17.81
C ALA A 461 4.72 -15.31 18.31
N GLY A 462 5.21 -14.27 17.62
CA GLY A 462 6.52 -13.67 17.90
C GLY A 462 7.70 -14.57 17.48
N GLU A 463 7.47 -15.52 16.59
CA GLU A 463 8.47 -16.47 16.07
C GLU A 463 9.23 -15.90 14.86
N TRP A 464 8.88 -14.71 14.39
CA TRP A 464 9.56 -14.01 13.33
C TRP A 464 9.86 -12.57 13.73
N LEU A 465 11.16 -12.24 13.75
CA LEU A 465 11.69 -10.92 14.05
C LEU A 465 12.38 -10.33 12.82
N LEU A 466 12.23 -9.02 12.65
CA LEU A 466 12.92 -8.23 11.63
C LEU A 466 13.93 -7.32 12.33
N THR A 467 15.13 -7.20 11.80
CA THR A 467 16.02 -6.14 12.29
C THR A 467 15.68 -4.81 11.62
N ASP A 468 15.94 -3.71 12.30
CA ASP A 468 15.63 -2.34 11.88
C ASP A 468 16.25 -1.91 10.55
N ASN A 469 17.25 -2.63 10.07
CA ASN A 469 17.86 -2.45 8.75
C ASN A 469 17.09 -3.12 7.59
N CYS A 470 16.03 -3.89 7.87
CA CYS A 470 15.10 -4.43 6.86
C CYS A 470 13.98 -3.42 6.58
N VAL A 471 14.37 -2.23 6.12
CA VAL A 471 13.51 -1.05 6.04
C VAL A 471 12.33 -1.26 5.10
N GLU A 472 12.59 -1.83 3.92
CA GLU A 472 11.56 -2.05 2.91
C GLU A 472 10.54 -3.08 3.37
N LEU A 473 10.98 -4.18 3.96
CA LEU A 473 10.08 -5.22 4.46
C LEU A 473 9.22 -4.71 5.62
N ILE A 474 9.83 -3.99 6.59
CA ILE A 474 9.11 -3.37 7.71
C ILE A 474 8.04 -2.39 7.21
N ARG A 475 8.36 -1.63 6.16
CA ARG A 475 7.44 -0.69 5.54
C ARG A 475 6.31 -1.39 4.78
N THR A 476 6.63 -2.47 4.07
CA THR A 476 5.69 -3.16 3.17
C THR A 476 4.68 -4.01 3.94
N LEU A 477 5.09 -4.78 4.95
CA LEU A 477 4.21 -5.70 5.68
C LEU A 477 2.89 -5.07 6.17
N PRO A 478 2.90 -3.89 6.82
CA PRO A 478 1.65 -3.26 7.26
C PRO A 478 0.80 -2.69 6.12
N THR A 479 1.32 -2.60 4.91
CA THR A 479 0.58 -2.05 3.76
C THR A 479 -0.17 -3.12 2.96
N LEU A 480 0.17 -4.39 3.17
CA LEU A 480 -0.45 -5.50 2.45
C LEU A 480 -1.89 -5.70 2.89
N VAL A 481 -2.81 -5.69 1.93
CA VAL A 481 -4.25 -5.88 2.15
C VAL A 481 -4.70 -7.24 1.65
N ARG A 482 -5.80 -7.75 2.22
CA ARG A 482 -6.43 -9.00 1.79
C ARG A 482 -7.03 -8.83 0.41
N ASP A 483 -6.86 -9.83 -0.45
CA ASP A 483 -7.52 -9.87 -1.75
C ASP A 483 -9.05 -9.91 -1.56
N SER A 484 -9.77 -9.06 -2.28
CA SER A 484 -11.21 -8.92 -2.16
C SER A 484 -12.00 -10.15 -2.62
N ALA A 485 -11.44 -10.94 -3.53
CA ALA A 485 -12.04 -12.18 -4.06
C ALA A 485 -11.58 -13.41 -3.27
N ARG A 486 -10.38 -13.36 -2.66
CA ARG A 486 -9.76 -14.45 -1.90
C ARG A 486 -9.18 -13.92 -0.60
N ILE A 487 -9.98 -13.81 0.44
CA ILE A 487 -9.62 -13.25 1.75
C ILE A 487 -8.36 -13.90 2.37
N GLU A 488 -8.02 -15.12 1.96
CA GLU A 488 -6.84 -15.88 2.39
C GLU A 488 -5.56 -15.47 1.66
N ASP A 489 -5.66 -14.67 0.58
CA ASP A 489 -4.56 -14.18 -0.22
C ASP A 489 -4.32 -12.69 0.06
N VAL A 490 -3.14 -12.22 -0.36
CA VAL A 490 -2.77 -10.80 -0.39
C VAL A 490 -3.09 -10.25 -1.77
N GLU A 491 -3.73 -9.09 -1.85
CA GLU A 491 -3.97 -8.39 -3.10
C GLU A 491 -2.64 -8.10 -3.80
N LYS A 492 -2.53 -8.47 -5.09
CA LYS A 492 -1.31 -8.21 -5.84
C LYS A 492 -1.18 -6.72 -6.12
N MET A 493 -0.09 -6.13 -5.65
CA MET A 493 0.16 -4.69 -5.74
C MET A 493 1.62 -4.40 -6.08
N ASP A 494 1.91 -3.23 -6.63
CA ASP A 494 3.28 -2.77 -6.83
C ASP A 494 3.98 -2.63 -5.46
N GLY A 495 5.13 -3.32 -5.29
CA GLY A 495 5.93 -3.29 -4.07
C GLY A 495 5.67 -4.44 -3.11
N ASP A 496 4.93 -5.50 -3.51
CA ASP A 496 4.81 -6.74 -2.73
C ASP A 496 6.05 -7.66 -2.84
N ASP A 497 6.98 -7.36 -3.78
CA ASP A 497 8.22 -8.11 -4.02
C ASP A 497 9.04 -8.37 -2.74
N ALA A 498 9.11 -7.36 -1.85
CA ALA A 498 9.80 -7.48 -0.57
C ALA A 498 9.18 -8.58 0.32
N ALA A 499 7.86 -8.59 0.41
CA ALA A 499 7.15 -9.57 1.22
C ALA A 499 7.12 -10.96 0.55
N ASP A 500 7.02 -11.03 -0.78
CA ASP A 500 7.12 -12.28 -1.53
C ASP A 500 8.50 -12.92 -1.38
N ALA A 501 9.59 -12.13 -1.45
CA ALA A 501 10.94 -12.63 -1.19
C ALA A 501 11.08 -13.20 0.23
N ALA A 502 10.56 -12.52 1.25
CA ALA A 502 10.56 -13.01 2.63
C ALA A 502 9.71 -14.29 2.77
N ARG A 503 8.54 -14.33 2.14
CA ARG A 503 7.64 -15.48 2.09
C ARG A 503 8.37 -16.71 1.54
N TYR A 504 9.07 -16.59 0.42
CA TYR A 504 9.88 -17.66 -0.16
C TYR A 504 10.89 -18.22 0.83
N GLY A 505 11.58 -17.34 1.58
CA GLY A 505 12.57 -17.76 2.57
C GLY A 505 11.97 -18.53 3.75
N LEU A 506 10.83 -18.08 4.23
CA LEU A 506 10.17 -18.67 5.39
C LEU A 506 9.52 -20.01 5.03
N ILE A 507 8.68 -20.05 3.99
CA ILE A 507 7.95 -21.27 3.63
C ILE A 507 8.89 -22.39 3.16
N SER A 508 9.90 -22.08 2.32
CA SER A 508 10.86 -23.08 1.84
C SER A 508 11.65 -23.73 2.97
N ARG A 509 11.99 -22.95 3.99
CA ARG A 509 12.69 -23.49 5.18
C ARG A 509 11.80 -24.40 6.01
N TYR A 510 10.50 -24.07 6.15
CA TYR A 510 9.53 -24.91 6.84
C TYR A 510 9.17 -26.17 6.03
N ALA A 511 9.03 -26.08 4.71
CA ALA A 511 8.81 -27.23 3.84
C ALA A 511 9.99 -28.22 3.88
N ALA A 512 11.23 -27.72 3.89
CA ALA A 512 12.43 -28.55 4.06
C ALA A 512 12.46 -29.29 5.40
N ARG A 513 11.97 -28.66 6.47
CA ARG A 513 11.83 -29.33 7.78
C ARG A 513 10.75 -30.40 7.75
N ARG A 514 9.60 -30.15 7.12
CA ARG A 514 8.53 -31.16 6.96
C ARG A 514 8.98 -32.36 6.12
N SER A 515 9.82 -32.14 5.11
CA SER A 515 10.38 -33.23 4.30
C SER A 515 11.48 -34.02 5.02
N GLY A 516 12.20 -33.38 5.95
CA GLY A 516 13.21 -34.02 6.81
C GLY A 516 12.63 -34.75 8.03
N MET A 517 11.38 -34.43 8.44
CA MET A 517 10.65 -35.22 9.41
C MET A 517 10.17 -36.49 8.72
N ALA A 518 10.73 -37.62 9.06
CA ALA A 518 10.22 -38.91 8.61
C ALA A 518 8.70 -38.93 8.84
N ARG A 519 7.93 -39.04 7.75
CA ARG A 519 6.47 -39.20 7.85
C ARG A 519 6.23 -40.38 8.79
N PRO A 520 5.37 -40.23 9.83
CA PRO A 520 5.08 -41.34 10.72
C PRO A 520 4.70 -42.55 9.87
N PRO A 521 5.08 -43.77 10.29
CA PRO A 521 4.77 -44.99 9.57
C PRO A 521 3.31 -45.03 9.14
N LEU A 522 3.03 -45.59 7.98
CA LEU A 522 1.68 -45.65 7.43
C LEU A 522 0.66 -46.18 8.44
N GLU A 523 1.08 -47.14 9.25
CA GLU A 523 0.29 -47.75 10.33
C GLU A 523 -0.11 -46.71 11.39
N GLN A 524 0.77 -45.80 11.78
CA GLN A 524 0.47 -44.77 12.78
C GLN A 524 -0.48 -43.72 12.23
N ARG A 525 -0.35 -43.33 10.96
CA ARG A 525 -1.26 -42.40 10.26
C ARG A 525 -2.65 -43.02 10.01
N LEU A 526 -2.71 -44.33 9.80
CA LEU A 526 -3.95 -45.07 9.68
C LEU A 526 -4.62 -45.19 11.04
N ALA A 527 -3.86 -45.43 12.13
CA ALA A 527 -4.38 -45.51 13.47
C ALA A 527 -5.01 -44.18 13.95
N GLU A 528 -4.44 -43.06 13.60
CA GLU A 528 -4.99 -41.72 13.93
C GLU A 528 -6.33 -41.43 13.22
N ARG A 529 -6.57 -42.02 12.05
CA ARG A 529 -7.83 -41.87 11.29
C ARG A 529 -8.91 -42.88 11.64
N VAL A 530 -8.57 -43.89 12.42
CA VAL A 530 -9.49 -44.97 12.83
C VAL A 530 -9.84 -44.73 14.28
N THR A 531 -10.84 -43.91 14.53
CA THR A 531 -11.21 -43.44 15.86
C THR A 531 -12.38 -44.24 16.48
N SER A 532 -13.12 -45.04 15.70
CA SER A 532 -14.27 -45.76 16.18
C SER A 532 -13.88 -47.00 16.97
N THR A 533 -14.60 -47.27 18.07
CA THR A 533 -14.50 -48.51 18.86
C THR A 533 -15.31 -49.64 18.29
N ASP A 534 -16.28 -49.35 17.38
CA ASP A 534 -17.10 -50.37 16.69
C ASP A 534 -16.25 -51.08 15.62
N PRO A 535 -16.16 -52.42 15.66
CA PRO A 535 -15.35 -53.20 14.73
C PRO A 535 -15.67 -52.99 13.25
N THR A 536 -16.97 -52.80 12.93
CA THR A 536 -17.45 -52.65 11.55
C THR A 536 -17.13 -51.28 11.02
N ILE A 537 -17.37 -50.23 11.82
CA ILE A 537 -17.03 -48.85 11.47
C ILE A 537 -15.52 -48.69 11.37
N ARG A 538 -14.77 -49.32 12.27
CA ARG A 538 -13.32 -49.35 12.27
C ARG A 538 -12.75 -49.97 10.99
N ALA A 539 -13.30 -51.06 10.50
CA ALA A 539 -12.91 -51.70 9.25
C ALA A 539 -13.19 -50.79 8.03
N ILE A 540 -14.35 -50.11 8.02
CA ILE A 540 -14.73 -49.15 6.98
C ILE A 540 -13.77 -47.93 6.97
N GLN A 541 -13.49 -47.35 8.14
CA GLN A 541 -12.56 -46.24 8.30
C GLN A 541 -11.15 -46.60 7.84
N ALA A 542 -10.64 -47.79 8.21
CA ALA A 542 -9.33 -48.27 7.81
C ALA A 542 -9.24 -48.46 6.28
N ARG A 543 -10.29 -49.04 5.67
CA ARG A 543 -10.34 -49.23 4.21
C ARG A 543 -10.45 -47.91 3.46
N LYS A 544 -11.21 -46.94 3.95
CA LYS A 544 -11.31 -45.59 3.36
C LYS A 544 -9.98 -44.85 3.46
N ALA A 545 -9.31 -44.89 4.62
CA ALA A 545 -8.00 -44.29 4.83
C ALA A 545 -6.89 -44.90 3.93
N GLN A 546 -6.94 -46.20 3.65
CA GLN A 546 -6.04 -46.87 2.72
C GLN A 546 -6.26 -46.47 1.25
N LEU A 547 -7.49 -46.21 0.84
CA LEU A 547 -7.84 -45.80 -0.53
C LEU A 547 -7.45 -44.34 -0.81
N GLU A 548 -7.37 -43.48 0.18
CA GLU A 548 -6.98 -42.07 0.08
C GLU A 548 -5.46 -41.86 0.08
N VAL A 549 -4.66 -42.91 0.31
CA VAL A 549 -3.20 -42.83 0.19
C VAL A 549 -2.80 -42.85 -1.29
N PRO A 550 -2.16 -41.81 -1.84
CA PRO A 550 -1.74 -41.78 -3.23
C PRO A 550 -0.81 -42.99 -3.52
N LYS A 551 -1.16 -43.82 -4.52
CA LYS A 551 -0.28 -44.88 -4.99
C LYS A 551 1.00 -44.21 -5.54
N ARG A 552 2.14 -44.47 -4.93
CA ARG A 552 3.44 -44.06 -5.49
C ARG A 552 3.51 -44.52 -6.95
N ALA A 553 3.72 -43.59 -7.87
CA ALA A 553 4.12 -43.94 -9.23
C ALA A 553 5.38 -44.79 -9.13
N GLN A 554 5.30 -46.03 -9.61
CA GLN A 554 6.47 -46.89 -9.71
C GLN A 554 7.44 -46.23 -10.68
N PRO A 555 8.74 -46.17 -10.39
CA PRO A 555 9.71 -45.68 -11.35
C PRO A 555 9.69 -46.60 -12.58
N VAL A 556 9.43 -46.00 -13.75
CA VAL A 556 9.49 -46.71 -15.03
C VAL A 556 10.93 -47.16 -15.25
N PRO A 557 11.24 -48.46 -15.52
CA PRO A 557 12.61 -48.89 -15.73
C PRO A 557 13.12 -48.22 -17.01
N PHE A 558 14.26 -47.56 -16.93
CA PHE A 558 14.99 -47.02 -18.07
C PHE A 558 15.42 -48.16 -18.99
N LEU A 559 14.76 -48.33 -20.15
CA LEU A 559 15.21 -49.18 -21.22
C LEU A 559 16.53 -48.64 -21.79
N ARG A 560 17.65 -49.28 -21.45
CA ARG A 560 18.94 -49.07 -22.11
C ARG A 560 18.78 -49.38 -23.60
N ARG A 561 18.76 -48.37 -24.47
CA ARG A 561 18.97 -48.53 -25.90
C ARG A 561 20.41 -49.03 -26.11
N ARG A 562 20.55 -50.27 -26.58
CA ARG A 562 21.80 -50.78 -27.14
C ARG A 562 22.09 -49.99 -28.41
N ARG A 563 23.29 -49.43 -28.48
CA ARG A 563 23.90 -48.98 -29.76
C ARG A 563 24.28 -50.21 -30.54
N THR A 564 23.80 -50.33 -31.74
CA THR A 564 24.45 -51.01 -32.88
C THR A 564 24.83 -49.93 -33.88
#